data_a63309569e59ce1b5a784c27084e2e15
#
_entry.id   a63309569e59ce1b5a784c27084e2e15
#
_cell.length_a   1.000
_cell.length_b   1.000
_cell.length_c   1.000
_cell.angle_alpha   90.00
_cell.angle_beta   90.00
_cell.angle_gamma   90.00
#
_symmetry.space_group_name_H-M   'P 1'
#
loop_
_entity.id
_entity.type
_entity.pdbx_description
1 polymer ?
#
loop_
_entity_poly.entity_id
_entity_poly.type
_entity_poly.pdbx_seq_one_letter_code
_entity_poly.pdbx_strand_id
1 'polypeptide(L)'
;EPVRRLINSRLSRRNAWVLVGGPPCQAYSLVGRSRMRGDPEFEKDERHFLYREYLKIICDHAPPVFVMENVKGLLSATISGRSVISEIIADLSQPKKAFGKQSGGPEYRLYSFTENTQNVELTDPRSFVVKAEEYGIPQARHRIFILGIRSDLNITPSTLQRRKSPTVRQTIGNLPAIRSGISRKADSPELWRSELTSQDLGELRQRLNGADYAADLISEIKFALKR
;
A
#
# COMPACT_ATOMS: atom_id res chain seq x y z
N GLU A 1 10.00 -16.78 17.95
CA GLU A 1 10.30 -18.24 18.01
C GLU A 1 9.23 -19.11 17.30
N PRO A 2 7.90 -18.98 17.51
CA PRO A 2 6.91 -19.81 16.82
C PRO A 2 6.90 -19.61 15.32
N VAL A 3 6.96 -18.35 14.85
CA VAL A 3 6.96 -17.99 13.42
C VAL A 3 8.17 -18.59 12.70
N ARG A 4 9.36 -18.50 13.31
CA ARG A 4 10.58 -19.07 12.74
C ARG A 4 10.48 -20.59 12.55
N ARG A 5 9.95 -21.31 13.55
CA ARG A 5 9.74 -22.76 13.46
C ARG A 5 8.73 -23.12 12.35
N LEU A 6 7.65 -22.34 12.25
CA LEU A 6 6.62 -22.55 11.22
C LEU A 6 7.20 -22.35 9.81
N ILE A 7 7.94 -21.25 9.59
CA ILE A 7 8.60 -20.99 8.31
C ILE A 7 9.57 -22.13 7.97
N ASN A 8 10.43 -22.51 8.89
CA ASN A 8 11.38 -23.62 8.69
C ASN A 8 10.67 -24.94 8.31
N SER A 9 9.56 -25.26 8.99
CA SER A 9 8.80 -26.48 8.69
C SER A 9 8.16 -26.46 7.28
N ARG A 10 7.80 -25.28 6.77
CA ARG A 10 7.16 -25.11 5.46
C ARG A 10 8.16 -25.00 4.32
N LEU A 11 9.28 -24.35 4.55
CA LEU A 11 10.34 -24.23 3.55
C LEU A 11 11.08 -25.55 3.34
N SER A 12 11.18 -26.36 4.37
CA SER A 12 11.85 -27.66 4.34
C SER A 12 13.17 -27.62 3.60
N ARG A 13 13.74 -27.91 2.77
CA ARG A 13 15.00 -27.72 2.06
C ARG A 13 14.86 -26.93 0.76
N ARG A 14 13.76 -26.15 0.60
CA ARG A 14 13.53 -25.39 -0.63
C ARG A 14 14.43 -24.16 -0.66
N ASN A 15 15.24 -24.06 -1.72
CA ASN A 15 16.13 -22.92 -1.93
C ASN A 15 15.50 -21.80 -2.77
N ALA A 16 14.41 -22.09 -3.50
CA ALA A 16 13.69 -21.16 -4.36
C ALA A 16 12.35 -20.77 -3.69
N TRP A 17 12.29 -19.58 -3.11
CA TRP A 17 11.08 -19.03 -2.51
C TRP A 17 11.14 -17.51 -2.47
N VAL A 18 10.01 -16.88 -2.29
CA VAL A 18 9.87 -15.42 -2.22
C VAL A 18 9.17 -15.07 -0.92
N LEU A 19 9.70 -14.11 -0.19
CA LEU A 19 9.03 -13.50 0.95
C LEU A 19 8.22 -12.30 0.47
N VAL A 20 6.90 -12.31 0.64
CA VAL A 20 6.04 -11.17 0.35
C VAL A 20 5.41 -10.70 1.64
N GLY A 21 5.47 -9.38 1.91
CA GLY A 21 4.88 -8.83 3.12
C GLY A 21 4.58 -7.35 3.03
N GLY A 22 3.51 -6.93 3.74
CA GLY A 22 3.15 -5.54 3.97
C GLY A 22 3.22 -5.26 5.47
N PRO A 23 4.41 -4.99 6.04
CA PRO A 23 4.53 -4.72 7.47
C PRO A 23 3.67 -3.51 7.84
N PRO A 24 2.94 -3.57 8.96
CA PRO A 24 2.02 -2.50 9.34
C PRO A 24 2.74 -1.16 9.49
N CYS A 25 2.12 -0.12 8.94
CA CYS A 25 2.63 1.25 9.02
C CYS A 25 1.53 2.23 9.46
N GLN A 26 0.74 1.82 10.46
CA GLN A 26 -0.39 2.64 10.93
C GLN A 26 0.03 4.07 11.30
N ALA A 27 1.22 4.23 11.83
CA ALA A 27 1.81 5.52 12.17
C ALA A 27 2.17 6.39 10.94
N TYR A 28 2.44 5.78 9.77
CA TYR A 28 2.86 6.50 8.56
C TYR A 28 1.72 6.77 7.57
N SER A 29 0.53 6.20 7.78
CA SER A 29 -0.63 6.50 6.94
C SER A 29 -1.15 7.92 7.19
N LEU A 30 -1.80 8.53 6.17
CA LEU A 30 -2.42 9.85 6.33
C LEU A 30 -3.43 9.87 7.48
N VAL A 31 -4.23 8.81 7.61
CA VAL A 31 -5.24 8.66 8.66
C VAL A 31 -4.58 8.47 10.03
N GLY A 32 -3.52 7.67 10.11
CA GLY A 32 -2.75 7.48 11.35
C GLY A 32 -2.15 8.80 11.82
N ARG A 33 -1.47 9.53 10.94
CA ARG A 33 -0.88 10.86 11.25
C ARG A 33 -1.94 11.90 11.66
N SER A 34 -3.09 11.92 11.02
CA SER A 34 -4.18 12.84 11.37
C SER A 34 -4.73 12.58 12.77
N ARG A 35 -4.87 11.32 13.18
CA ARG A 35 -5.36 10.94 14.51
C ARG A 35 -4.35 11.19 15.63
N MET A 36 -3.06 11.14 15.32
CA MET A 36 -1.97 11.23 16.30
C MET A 36 -1.22 12.57 16.25
N ARG A 37 -1.72 13.53 15.46
CA ARG A 37 -1.11 14.86 15.33
C ARG A 37 -1.17 15.59 16.67
N GLY A 38 0.01 15.88 17.25
CA GLY A 38 0.15 16.54 18.55
C GLY A 38 0.25 15.59 19.74
N ASP A 39 0.34 14.28 19.53
CA ASP A 39 0.60 13.30 20.58
C ASP A 39 2.12 13.22 20.84
N PRO A 40 2.61 13.59 22.05
CA PRO A 40 4.04 13.51 22.40
C PRO A 40 4.58 12.08 22.43
N GLU A 41 3.70 11.08 22.62
CA GLU A 41 4.08 9.66 22.61
C GLU A 41 4.19 9.08 21.20
N PHE A 42 3.84 9.84 20.15
CA PHE A 42 3.88 9.38 18.76
C PHE A 42 5.25 8.86 18.34
N GLU A 43 6.33 9.57 18.71
CA GLU A 43 7.70 9.15 18.37
C GLU A 43 8.16 7.90 19.14
N LYS A 44 7.54 7.60 20.28
CA LYS A 44 7.83 6.43 21.12
C LYS A 44 7.01 5.20 20.75
N ASP A 45 6.03 5.35 19.83
CA ASP A 45 5.14 4.25 19.45
C ASP A 45 5.91 3.13 18.77
N GLU A 46 6.00 1.97 19.42
CA GLU A 46 6.68 0.78 18.91
C GLU A 46 6.17 0.33 17.53
N ARG A 47 4.96 0.74 17.13
CA ARG A 47 4.41 0.45 15.81
C ARG A 47 5.19 1.09 14.66
N HIS A 48 6.00 2.10 14.91
CA HIS A 48 6.93 2.66 13.93
C HIS A 48 7.96 1.63 13.47
N PHE A 49 8.27 0.66 14.32
CA PHE A 49 9.32 -0.33 14.09
C PHE A 49 8.79 -1.72 13.75
N LEU A 50 7.48 -1.88 13.50
CA LEU A 50 6.91 -3.19 13.15
C LEU A 50 7.51 -3.79 11.85
N TYR A 51 8.05 -2.97 10.96
CA TYR A 51 8.80 -3.47 9.81
C TYR A 51 10.05 -4.27 10.24
N ARG A 52 10.57 -4.06 11.47
CA ARG A 52 11.72 -4.82 11.99
C ARG A 52 11.41 -6.30 12.18
N GLU A 53 10.16 -6.66 12.42
CA GLU A 53 9.75 -8.06 12.45
C GLU A 53 9.87 -8.71 11.06
N TYR A 54 9.53 -7.95 10.01
CA TYR A 54 9.77 -8.37 8.64
C TYR A 54 11.27 -8.52 8.33
N LEU A 55 12.09 -7.55 8.74
CA LEU A 55 13.55 -7.62 8.65
C LEU A 55 14.13 -8.83 9.38
N LYS A 56 13.59 -9.17 10.55
CA LYS A 56 14.02 -10.32 11.32
C LYS A 56 13.78 -11.63 10.57
N ILE A 57 12.63 -11.74 9.89
CA ILE A 57 12.36 -12.89 9.02
C ILE A 57 13.40 -12.96 7.89
N ILE A 58 13.74 -11.82 7.27
CA ILE A 58 14.78 -11.75 6.24
C ILE A 58 16.13 -12.20 6.80
N CYS A 59 16.51 -11.74 7.99
CA CYS A 59 17.76 -12.14 8.65
C CYS A 59 17.83 -13.63 8.97
N ASP A 60 16.71 -14.18 9.49
CA ASP A 60 16.68 -15.56 9.98
C ASP A 60 16.61 -16.59 8.87
N HIS A 61 16.00 -16.24 7.72
CA HIS A 61 15.70 -17.19 6.66
C HIS A 61 16.36 -16.88 5.32
N ALA A 62 17.01 -15.71 5.18
CA ALA A 62 17.76 -15.28 3.99
C ALA A 62 17.04 -15.59 2.66
N PRO A 63 15.79 -15.08 2.43
CA PRO A 63 15.06 -15.36 1.21
C PRO A 63 15.87 -14.98 -0.04
N PRO A 64 15.85 -15.77 -1.12
CA PRO A 64 16.46 -15.37 -2.38
C PRO A 64 15.92 -14.04 -2.91
N VAL A 65 14.62 -13.85 -2.73
CA VAL A 65 13.89 -12.65 -3.16
C VAL A 65 12.87 -12.27 -2.09
N PHE A 66 12.70 -10.96 -1.86
CA PHE A 66 11.58 -10.46 -1.09
C PHE A 66 10.88 -9.29 -1.78
N VAL A 67 9.62 -9.11 -1.46
CA VAL A 67 8.82 -7.94 -1.86
C VAL A 67 8.19 -7.34 -0.60
N MET A 68 8.51 -6.08 -0.31
CA MET A 68 7.89 -5.32 0.76
C MET A 68 6.91 -4.29 0.19
N GLU A 69 5.65 -4.35 0.61
CA GLU A 69 4.64 -3.34 0.28
C GLU A 69 4.44 -2.36 1.43
N ASN A 70 4.19 -1.10 1.10
CA ASN A 70 3.81 -0.12 2.11
C ASN A 70 3.00 1.05 1.49
N VAL A 71 2.46 1.93 2.35
CA VAL A 71 1.69 3.10 1.91
C VAL A 71 2.60 4.21 1.40
N LYS A 72 2.12 5.01 0.43
CA LYS A 72 2.81 6.19 -0.11
C LYS A 72 3.20 7.21 0.98
N GLY A 73 2.45 7.26 2.08
CA GLY A 73 2.73 8.15 3.22
C GLY A 73 4.12 7.99 3.84
N LEU A 74 4.75 6.82 3.65
CA LEU A 74 6.10 6.54 4.11
C LEU A 74 7.16 7.47 3.50
N LEU A 75 6.96 7.98 2.27
CA LEU A 75 7.89 8.91 1.62
C LEU A 75 8.10 10.24 2.36
N SER A 76 7.07 10.69 3.08
CA SER A 76 7.10 11.95 3.83
C SER A 76 7.17 11.75 5.33
N ALA A 77 7.35 10.51 5.79
CA ALA A 77 7.47 10.20 7.20
C ALA A 77 8.88 10.49 7.69
N THR A 78 8.97 11.19 8.82
CA THR A 78 10.21 11.46 9.53
C THR A 78 10.06 11.09 11.00
N ILE A 79 11.12 10.57 11.60
CA ILE A 79 11.24 10.33 13.04
C ILE A 79 12.53 10.99 13.49
N SER A 80 12.46 11.86 14.50
CA SER A 80 13.60 12.63 15.02
C SER A 80 14.39 13.34 13.89
N GLY A 81 13.68 13.89 12.90
CA GLY A 81 14.25 14.60 11.76
C GLY A 81 14.84 13.73 10.65
N ARG A 82 14.85 12.39 10.79
CA ARG A 82 15.38 11.47 9.79
C ARG A 82 14.28 10.85 8.93
N SER A 83 14.57 10.66 7.64
CA SER A 83 13.66 10.05 6.69
C SER A 83 13.49 8.55 6.99
N VAL A 84 12.26 8.14 7.29
CA VAL A 84 11.96 6.73 7.60
C VAL A 84 12.19 5.81 6.41
N ILE A 85 11.83 6.24 5.20
CA ILE A 85 12.03 5.41 4.00
C ILE A 85 13.52 5.19 3.72
N SER A 86 14.36 6.19 3.98
CA SER A 86 15.81 6.05 3.79
C SER A 86 16.42 5.06 4.79
N GLU A 87 15.97 5.08 6.05
CA GLU A 87 16.38 4.09 7.06
C GLU A 87 15.92 2.68 6.66
N ILE A 88 14.67 2.52 6.21
CA ILE A 88 14.15 1.23 5.76
C ILE A 88 14.95 0.69 4.55
N ILE A 89 15.30 1.54 3.59
CA ILE A 89 16.11 1.16 2.44
C ILE A 89 17.50 0.66 2.89
N ALA A 90 18.15 1.39 3.78
CA ALA A 90 19.45 1.00 4.33
C ALA A 90 19.36 -0.35 5.09
N ASP A 91 18.35 -0.49 5.93
CA ASP A 91 18.11 -1.70 6.72
C ASP A 91 17.79 -2.92 5.83
N LEU A 92 16.99 -2.75 4.78
CA LEU A 92 16.65 -3.81 3.84
C LEU A 92 17.86 -4.24 2.99
N SER A 93 18.76 -3.31 2.68
CA SER A 93 19.98 -3.63 1.93
C SER A 93 20.95 -4.46 2.78
N GLN A 94 21.05 -4.18 4.07
CA GLN A 94 21.96 -4.84 5.00
C GLN A 94 21.26 -5.23 6.33
N PRO A 95 20.33 -6.21 6.28
CA PRO A 95 19.41 -6.48 7.39
C PRO A 95 20.08 -6.77 8.72
N LYS A 96 21.26 -7.38 8.72
CA LYS A 96 21.99 -7.66 9.99
C LYS A 96 22.57 -6.42 10.66
N LYS A 97 22.93 -5.39 9.88
CA LYS A 97 23.39 -4.11 10.46
C LYS A 97 22.29 -3.41 11.24
N ALA A 98 21.05 -3.52 10.79
CA ALA A 98 19.87 -3.00 11.51
C ALA A 98 19.71 -3.59 12.93
N PHE A 99 20.31 -4.75 13.20
CA PHE A 99 20.32 -5.41 14.51
C PHE A 99 21.68 -5.30 15.24
N GLY A 100 22.53 -4.35 14.85
CA GLY A 100 23.81 -4.08 15.52
C GLY A 100 24.91 -5.13 15.26
N LYS A 101 24.73 -6.02 14.29
CA LYS A 101 25.75 -7.02 13.92
C LYS A 101 26.63 -6.48 12.81
N GLN A 102 27.92 -6.28 13.09
CA GLN A 102 28.86 -5.60 12.20
C GLN A 102 29.22 -6.39 10.93
N SER A 103 29.07 -7.71 10.88
CA SER A 103 29.44 -8.50 9.71
C SER A 103 28.67 -9.81 9.58
N GLY A 104 28.62 -10.32 8.35
CA GLY A 104 28.13 -11.64 7.99
C GLY A 104 26.59 -11.75 7.99
N GLY A 105 26.00 -11.92 6.83
CA GLY A 105 24.58 -12.16 6.64
C GLY A 105 24.17 -11.87 5.21
N PRO A 106 22.90 -12.09 4.88
CA PRO A 106 22.43 -11.79 3.55
C PRO A 106 22.48 -10.28 3.31
N GLU A 107 23.02 -9.88 2.17
CA GLU A 107 22.92 -8.54 1.62
C GLU A 107 21.96 -8.55 0.43
N TYR A 108 21.27 -7.45 0.21
CA TYR A 108 20.28 -7.36 -0.85
C TYR A 108 20.50 -6.14 -1.72
N ARG A 109 20.40 -6.35 -3.03
CA ARG A 109 20.22 -5.28 -4.01
C ARG A 109 18.71 -4.99 -4.08
N LEU A 110 18.37 -3.72 -3.93
CA LEU A 110 16.97 -3.28 -3.97
C LEU A 110 16.63 -2.74 -5.36
N TYR A 111 15.43 -3.00 -5.82
CA TYR A 111 14.97 -2.63 -7.16
C TYR A 111 13.58 -2.01 -7.10
N SER A 112 13.34 -1.05 -7.99
CA SER A 112 12.02 -0.54 -8.30
C SER A 112 11.30 -1.47 -9.29
N PHE A 113 9.99 -1.55 -9.18
CA PHE A 113 9.16 -2.21 -10.19
C PHE A 113 8.86 -1.32 -11.39
N THR A 114 9.08 -0.01 -11.30
CA THR A 114 8.67 0.98 -12.30
C THR A 114 9.83 1.59 -13.07
N GLU A 115 11.03 1.53 -12.50
CA GLU A 115 12.23 2.12 -13.07
C GLU A 115 13.39 1.12 -13.07
N ASN A 116 14.22 1.17 -14.11
CA ASN A 116 15.41 0.32 -14.20
C ASN A 116 16.53 0.95 -13.35
N THR A 117 16.56 0.63 -12.07
CA THR A 117 17.51 1.19 -11.11
C THR A 117 18.65 0.19 -10.89
N GLN A 118 19.84 0.50 -11.37
CA GLN A 118 21.03 -0.32 -11.10
C GLN A 118 21.75 0.02 -9.78
N ASN A 119 21.48 1.20 -9.19
CA ASN A 119 22.07 1.66 -7.92
C ASN A 119 21.02 2.36 -7.05
N VAL A 120 20.48 1.63 -6.09
CA VAL A 120 19.42 2.14 -5.19
C VAL A 120 19.93 3.17 -4.18
N GLU A 121 21.22 3.16 -3.85
CA GLU A 121 21.82 4.13 -2.92
C GLU A 121 21.70 5.59 -3.41
N LEU A 122 21.53 5.79 -4.73
CA LEU A 122 21.38 7.09 -5.37
C LEU A 122 19.95 7.32 -5.90
N THR A 123 19.03 6.39 -5.68
CA THR A 123 17.69 6.43 -6.29
C THR A 123 16.73 7.22 -5.41
N ASP A 124 15.98 8.14 -6.01
CA ASP A 124 14.87 8.81 -5.34
C ASP A 124 13.86 7.77 -4.83
N PRO A 125 13.53 7.73 -3.52
CA PRO A 125 12.55 6.80 -2.97
C PRO A 125 11.17 6.82 -3.67
N ARG A 126 10.87 7.88 -4.43
CA ARG A 126 9.65 7.98 -5.25
C ARG A 126 9.60 6.94 -6.36
N SER A 127 10.76 6.46 -6.84
CA SER A 127 10.85 5.41 -7.85
C SER A 127 10.22 4.08 -7.41
N PHE A 128 10.09 3.85 -6.10
CA PHE A 128 9.41 2.68 -5.55
C PHE A 128 7.88 2.77 -5.58
N VAL A 129 7.31 3.92 -6.00
CA VAL A 129 5.85 4.09 -6.06
C VAL A 129 5.27 3.43 -7.28
N VAL A 130 4.43 2.43 -7.07
CA VAL A 130 3.59 1.84 -8.10
C VAL A 130 2.19 2.46 -8.03
N LYS A 131 1.74 3.01 -9.15
CA LYS A 131 0.36 3.48 -9.35
C LYS A 131 -0.40 2.37 -10.06
N ALA A 132 -1.28 1.67 -9.36
CA ALA A 132 -1.92 0.47 -9.86
C ALA A 132 -2.67 0.69 -11.19
N GLU A 133 -3.28 1.88 -11.36
CA GLU A 133 -4.00 2.28 -12.57
C GLU A 133 -3.10 2.37 -13.83
N GLU A 134 -1.80 2.56 -13.66
CA GLU A 134 -0.86 2.57 -14.80
C GLU A 134 -0.52 1.15 -15.30
N TYR A 135 -0.94 0.11 -14.55
CA TYR A 135 -0.62 -1.29 -14.81
C TYR A 135 -1.86 -2.16 -15.03
N GLY A 136 -2.98 -1.56 -15.44
CA GLY A 136 -4.18 -2.28 -15.82
C GLY A 136 -5.13 -2.62 -14.68
N ILE A 137 -4.93 -2.04 -13.49
CA ILE A 137 -5.82 -2.24 -12.33
C ILE A 137 -6.86 -1.10 -12.30
N PRO A 138 -8.17 -1.39 -12.25
CA PRO A 138 -9.24 -0.38 -12.25
C PRO A 138 -9.39 0.32 -10.90
N GLN A 139 -8.29 0.68 -10.28
CA GLN A 139 -8.25 1.36 -8.98
C GLN A 139 -7.06 2.30 -8.90
N ALA A 140 -7.29 3.57 -8.61
CA ALA A 140 -6.24 4.54 -8.29
C ALA A 140 -5.65 4.25 -6.91
N ARG A 141 -4.74 3.28 -6.85
CA ARG A 141 -4.08 2.83 -5.63
C ARG A 141 -2.58 2.97 -5.75
N HIS A 142 -2.01 3.92 -5.01
CA HIS A 142 -0.57 4.17 -5.00
C HIS A 142 0.06 3.51 -3.77
N ARG A 143 1.08 2.70 -4.00
CA ARG A 143 1.81 1.99 -2.97
C ARG A 143 3.30 1.99 -3.25
N ILE A 144 4.09 1.91 -2.20
CA ILE A 144 5.52 1.63 -2.28
C ILE A 144 5.69 0.12 -2.38
N PHE A 145 6.49 -0.31 -3.36
CA PHE A 145 6.94 -1.69 -3.46
C PHE A 145 8.46 -1.70 -3.59
N ILE A 146 9.12 -2.38 -2.66
CA ILE A 146 10.56 -2.58 -2.67
C ILE A 146 10.82 -4.05 -2.98
N LEU A 147 11.50 -4.33 -4.09
CA LEU A 147 11.96 -5.65 -4.47
C LEU A 147 13.40 -5.82 -4.02
N GLY A 148 13.67 -6.79 -3.16
CA GLY A 148 15.02 -7.15 -2.75
C GLY A 148 15.44 -8.48 -3.37
N ILE A 149 16.60 -8.49 -4.02
CA ILE A 149 17.24 -9.71 -4.55
C ILE A 149 18.55 -9.90 -3.83
N ARG A 150 18.77 -11.09 -3.27
CA ARG A 150 19.98 -11.39 -2.51
C ARG A 150 21.23 -11.22 -3.40
N SER A 151 22.25 -10.56 -2.89
CA SER A 151 23.39 -10.08 -3.69
C SER A 151 24.25 -11.18 -4.30
N ASP A 152 24.21 -12.40 -3.72
CA ASP A 152 24.86 -13.58 -4.31
C ASP A 152 24.18 -14.12 -5.57
N LEU A 153 22.94 -13.69 -5.81
CA LEU A 153 22.21 -14.00 -7.03
C LEU A 153 22.51 -12.94 -8.08
N ASN A 154 23.16 -13.32 -9.16
CA ASN A 154 23.46 -12.38 -10.24
C ASN A 154 22.24 -12.21 -11.19
N ILE A 155 21.14 -11.66 -10.64
CA ILE A 155 19.87 -11.47 -11.34
C ILE A 155 19.54 -9.98 -11.36
N THR A 156 19.19 -9.46 -12.54
CA THR A 156 18.62 -8.12 -12.72
C THR A 156 17.18 -8.28 -13.17
N PRO A 157 16.20 -7.78 -12.37
CA PRO A 157 14.79 -7.92 -12.73
C PRO A 157 14.41 -6.94 -13.85
N SER A 158 13.39 -7.29 -14.63
CA SER A 158 12.73 -6.35 -15.53
C SER A 158 11.70 -5.52 -14.78
N THR A 159 11.36 -4.34 -15.33
CA THR A 159 10.30 -3.49 -14.81
C THR A 159 8.91 -3.95 -15.28
N LEU A 160 7.88 -3.51 -14.55
CA LEU A 160 6.49 -3.73 -14.96
C LEU A 160 6.18 -2.98 -16.27
N GLN A 161 5.45 -3.63 -17.13
CA GLN A 161 4.96 -3.02 -18.37
C GLN A 161 3.66 -2.27 -18.12
N ARG A 162 3.61 -1.01 -18.53
CA ARG A 162 2.39 -0.19 -18.43
C ARG A 162 1.27 -0.77 -19.27
N ARG A 163 0.06 -0.76 -18.70
CA ARG A 163 -1.17 -1.24 -19.36
C ARG A 163 -2.30 -0.27 -19.04
N LYS A 164 -3.15 0.00 -20.04
CA LYS A 164 -4.34 0.82 -19.84
C LYS A 164 -5.29 0.13 -18.86
N SER A 165 -5.76 0.85 -17.85
CA SER A 165 -6.79 0.37 -16.94
C SER A 165 -8.14 0.25 -17.61
N PRO A 166 -8.91 -0.81 -17.31
CA PRO A 166 -10.31 -0.87 -17.68
C PRO A 166 -11.11 0.18 -16.90
N THR A 167 -12.22 0.61 -17.45
CA THR A 167 -13.15 1.49 -16.75
C THR A 167 -13.92 0.71 -15.67
N VAL A 168 -14.50 1.43 -14.70
CA VAL A 168 -15.38 0.83 -13.67
C VAL A 168 -16.52 0.05 -14.34
N ARG A 169 -17.14 0.61 -15.40
CA ARG A 169 -18.20 -0.08 -16.16
C ARG A 169 -17.71 -1.39 -16.77
N GLN A 170 -16.53 -1.42 -17.35
CA GLN A 170 -15.97 -2.65 -17.92
C GLN A 170 -15.67 -3.71 -16.84
N THR A 171 -15.37 -3.28 -15.62
CA THR A 171 -14.98 -4.17 -14.53
C THR A 171 -16.16 -4.76 -13.79
N ILE A 172 -17.18 -3.95 -13.50
CA ILE A 172 -18.32 -4.36 -12.65
C ILE A 172 -19.68 -4.21 -13.32
N GLY A 173 -19.74 -3.77 -14.59
CA GLY A 173 -21.00 -3.49 -15.28
C GLY A 173 -21.88 -4.73 -15.52
N ASN A 174 -21.33 -5.93 -15.42
CA ASN A 174 -22.04 -7.22 -15.52
C ASN A 174 -22.45 -7.79 -14.15
N LEU A 175 -22.09 -7.13 -13.05
CA LEU A 175 -22.55 -7.56 -11.74
C LEU A 175 -24.02 -7.19 -11.52
N PRO A 176 -24.76 -7.95 -10.71
CA PRO A 176 -26.13 -7.61 -10.34
C PRO A 176 -26.24 -6.21 -9.76
N ALA A 177 -27.27 -5.47 -10.14
CA ALA A 177 -27.57 -4.16 -9.57
C ALA A 177 -28.10 -4.31 -8.13
N ILE A 178 -27.18 -4.47 -7.20
CA ILE A 178 -27.48 -4.55 -5.77
C ILE A 178 -27.10 -3.24 -5.08
N ARG A 179 -27.79 -2.92 -4.02
CA ARG A 179 -27.48 -1.79 -3.14
C ARG A 179 -27.11 -2.25 -1.74
N SER A 180 -26.40 -1.43 -1.01
CA SER A 180 -26.20 -1.66 0.42
C SER A 180 -27.52 -1.48 1.16
N GLY A 181 -27.73 -2.26 2.22
CA GLY A 181 -28.85 -2.08 3.12
C GLY A 181 -28.80 -0.75 3.87
N ILE A 182 -29.95 -0.28 4.33
CA ILE A 182 -30.06 0.89 5.21
C ILE A 182 -29.62 0.44 6.61
N SER A 183 -28.38 0.73 6.97
CA SER A 183 -27.76 0.50 8.29
C SER A 183 -28.58 -0.41 9.26
N ARG A 184 -28.85 0.00 10.50
CA ARG A 184 -29.47 -0.87 11.53
C ARG A 184 -31.01 -0.88 11.53
N LYS A 185 -31.67 -0.29 10.54
CA LYS A 185 -33.14 -0.22 10.43
C LYS A 185 -33.65 -1.27 9.46
N ALA A 186 -34.97 -1.54 9.51
CA ALA A 186 -35.62 -2.32 8.48
C ALA A 186 -35.32 -1.75 7.08
N ASP A 187 -34.97 -2.63 6.15
CA ASP A 187 -34.57 -2.26 4.81
C ASP A 187 -35.69 -2.54 3.81
N SER A 188 -36.08 -1.51 3.04
CA SER A 188 -36.96 -1.64 1.90
C SER A 188 -36.54 -0.71 0.78
N PRO A 189 -36.95 -0.98 -0.49
CA PRO A 189 -36.73 -0.07 -1.59
C PRO A 189 -37.30 1.34 -1.36
N GLU A 190 -38.45 1.43 -0.70
CA GLU A 190 -39.15 2.68 -0.40
C GLU A 190 -38.39 3.51 0.63
N LEU A 191 -37.97 2.89 1.72
CA LEU A 191 -37.15 3.54 2.73
C LEU A 191 -35.83 4.02 2.17
N TRP A 192 -35.18 3.19 1.33
CA TRP A 192 -33.92 3.59 0.70
C TRP A 192 -34.12 4.78 -0.25
N ARG A 193 -35.21 4.80 -1.03
CA ARG A 193 -35.55 5.95 -1.87
C ARG A 193 -35.85 7.20 -1.05
N SER A 194 -36.59 7.07 0.05
CA SER A 194 -36.90 8.21 0.92
C SER A 194 -35.66 8.83 1.55
N GLU A 195 -34.69 8.01 1.96
CA GLU A 195 -33.41 8.52 2.48
C GLU A 195 -32.60 9.25 1.41
N LEU A 196 -32.57 8.76 0.16
CA LEU A 196 -31.92 9.44 -0.95
C LEU A 196 -32.62 10.76 -1.36
N THR A 197 -33.95 10.76 -1.34
CA THR A 197 -34.72 11.96 -1.70
C THR A 197 -34.76 13.00 -0.60
N SER A 198 -34.59 12.59 0.67
CA SER A 198 -34.45 13.49 1.82
C SER A 198 -33.10 14.21 1.85
N GLN A 199 -32.10 13.67 1.13
CA GLN A 199 -30.82 14.36 0.99
C GLN A 199 -31.02 15.64 0.18
N ASP A 200 -30.58 16.75 0.73
CA ASP A 200 -30.64 18.03 0.01
C ASP A 200 -29.64 18.02 -1.17
N LEU A 201 -30.18 17.74 -2.37
CA LEU A 201 -29.38 17.83 -3.59
C LEU A 201 -28.82 19.25 -3.82
N GLY A 202 -29.38 20.27 -3.17
CA GLY A 202 -28.85 21.63 -3.15
C GLY A 202 -27.53 21.70 -2.38
N GLU A 203 -27.45 21.07 -1.20
CA GLU A 203 -26.20 20.98 -0.43
C GLU A 203 -25.13 20.21 -1.20
N LEU A 204 -25.50 19.07 -1.81
CA LEU A 204 -24.58 18.32 -2.67
C LEU A 204 -24.06 19.17 -3.83
N ARG A 205 -24.96 19.94 -4.47
CA ARG A 205 -24.61 20.87 -5.55
C ARG A 205 -23.65 21.96 -5.09
N GLN A 206 -23.85 22.51 -3.87
CA GLN A 206 -22.93 23.50 -3.30
C GLN A 206 -21.55 22.89 -3.02
N ARG A 207 -21.49 21.69 -2.47
CA ARG A 207 -20.22 20.98 -2.20
C ARG A 207 -19.46 20.63 -3.48
N LEU A 208 -20.17 20.38 -4.58
CA LEU A 208 -19.61 20.08 -5.89
C LEU A 208 -19.40 21.34 -6.75
N ASN A 209 -19.68 22.51 -6.21
CA ASN A 209 -19.62 23.77 -6.96
C ASN A 209 -18.18 24.01 -7.48
N GLY A 210 -18.04 24.17 -8.81
CA GLY A 210 -16.74 24.30 -9.48
C GLY A 210 -16.16 22.98 -10.02
N ALA A 211 -16.81 21.85 -9.84
CA ALA A 211 -16.43 20.61 -10.48
C ALA A 211 -17.15 20.47 -11.85
N ASP A 212 -16.40 20.28 -12.94
CA ASP A 212 -16.93 20.17 -14.32
C ASP A 212 -18.00 19.08 -14.47
N TYR A 213 -17.97 18.05 -13.64
CA TYR A 213 -18.90 16.90 -13.66
C TYR A 213 -20.12 17.06 -12.73
N ALA A 214 -20.26 18.18 -12.01
CA ALA A 214 -21.29 18.32 -10.97
C ALA A 214 -22.72 18.30 -11.55
N ALA A 215 -22.93 18.94 -12.69
CA ALA A 215 -24.22 18.97 -13.35
C ALA A 215 -24.64 17.58 -13.86
N ASP A 216 -23.72 16.85 -14.47
CA ASP A 216 -23.96 15.50 -15.01
C ASP A 216 -24.24 14.51 -13.87
N LEU A 217 -23.48 14.56 -12.79
CA LEU A 217 -23.69 13.71 -11.62
C LEU A 217 -25.08 13.93 -10.99
N ILE A 218 -25.49 15.18 -10.81
CA ILE A 218 -26.82 15.50 -10.26
C ILE A 218 -27.95 15.05 -11.21
N SER A 219 -27.74 15.18 -12.52
CA SER A 219 -28.68 14.70 -13.52
C SER A 219 -28.84 13.19 -13.46
N GLU A 220 -27.75 12.45 -13.40
CA GLU A 220 -27.76 10.98 -13.27
C GLU A 220 -28.39 10.50 -11.95
N ILE A 221 -28.13 11.18 -10.83
CA ILE A 221 -28.77 10.88 -9.55
C ILE A 221 -30.29 11.10 -9.66
N LYS A 222 -30.75 12.22 -10.21
CA LYS A 222 -32.18 12.49 -10.41
C LYS A 222 -32.86 11.48 -11.34
N PHE A 223 -32.17 11.04 -12.38
CA PHE A 223 -32.66 10.01 -13.28
C PHE A 223 -32.79 8.65 -12.58
N ALA A 224 -31.79 8.25 -11.81
CA ALA A 224 -31.81 7.01 -11.06
C ALA A 224 -32.88 6.95 -9.98
N LEU A 225 -33.24 8.10 -9.38
CA LEU A 225 -34.30 8.21 -8.36
C LEU A 225 -35.71 8.14 -8.94
N LYS A 226 -35.88 8.35 -10.25
CA LYS A 226 -37.20 8.27 -10.94
C LYS A 226 -37.57 6.85 -11.40
N ARG A 227 -36.62 5.91 -11.36
CA ARG A 227 -36.81 4.50 -11.70
C ARG A 227 -37.03 3.66 -10.43
#